data_46aa85a5955cab42d9c61702c43343a9
#
_entry.id   46aa85a5955cab42d9c61702c43343a9
#
_cell.length_a   1.000
_cell.length_b   1.000
_cell.length_c   1.000
_cell.angle_alpha   90.00
_cell.angle_beta   90.00
_cell.angle_gamma   90.00
#
_symmetry.space_group_name_H-M   'P 1'
#
loop_
_entity.id
_entity.type
_entity.pdbx_description
1 polymer ?
#
loop_
_entity_poly.entity_id
_entity_poly.type
_entity_poly.pdbx_seq_one_letter_code
_entity_poly.pdbx_strand_id
1 'polypeptide(L)'
;MQRKFCTYCIKVLHGETLNYFDELNRQREREVIFSELLQKDLDTLYCCDDYDMADYFTVMGRQVPVRDEWISMALKKLPVKKREIILMLYFLDMTEKEIAECLKLVQSTIHYHKDDSLRL
;
A
#
# COMPACT_ATOMS: atom_id res chain seq x y z
N MET A 1 -31.66 -9.63 -56.22
CA MET A 1 -30.77 -8.86 -55.32
C MET A 1 -31.06 -9.10 -53.85
N GLN A 2 -32.31 -9.03 -53.39
CA GLN A 2 -32.65 -9.23 -51.98
C GLN A 2 -32.24 -10.58 -51.38
N ARG A 3 -32.41 -11.67 -52.12
CA ARG A 3 -32.00 -13.00 -51.63
C ARG A 3 -30.49 -13.16 -51.42
N LYS A 4 -29.68 -12.55 -52.28
CA LYS A 4 -28.20 -12.58 -52.12
C LYS A 4 -27.75 -11.76 -50.88
N PHE A 5 -28.38 -10.63 -50.66
CA PHE A 5 -28.11 -9.81 -49.51
C PHE A 5 -28.49 -10.49 -48.17
N CYS A 6 -29.70 -11.09 -48.14
CA CYS A 6 -30.12 -11.85 -46.95
C CYS A 6 -29.20 -13.06 -46.67
N THR A 7 -28.83 -13.77 -47.71
CA THR A 7 -27.89 -14.91 -47.56
C THR A 7 -26.53 -14.45 -47.03
N TYR A 8 -26.03 -13.32 -47.51
CA TYR A 8 -24.78 -12.73 -47.05
C TYR A 8 -24.86 -12.35 -45.58
N CYS A 9 -25.92 -11.66 -45.17
CA CYS A 9 -26.17 -11.29 -43.78
C CYS A 9 -26.23 -12.52 -42.87
N ILE A 10 -26.93 -13.54 -43.26
CA ILE A 10 -27.00 -14.80 -42.48
C ILE A 10 -25.63 -15.46 -42.30
N LYS A 11 -24.81 -15.49 -43.35
CA LYS A 11 -23.45 -16.03 -43.29
C LYS A 11 -22.56 -15.21 -42.36
N VAL A 12 -22.62 -13.89 -42.41
CA VAL A 12 -21.86 -13.00 -41.54
C VAL A 12 -22.27 -13.18 -40.08
N LEU A 13 -23.58 -13.16 -39.80
CA LEU A 13 -24.09 -13.39 -38.46
C LEU A 13 -23.69 -14.75 -37.89
N HIS A 14 -23.75 -15.80 -38.70
CA HIS A 14 -23.36 -17.13 -38.29
C HIS A 14 -21.84 -17.21 -37.99
N GLY A 15 -21.02 -16.59 -38.81
CA GLY A 15 -19.58 -16.52 -38.60
C GLY A 15 -19.21 -15.75 -37.31
N GLU A 16 -19.86 -14.63 -37.08
CA GLU A 16 -19.66 -13.84 -35.84
C GLU A 16 -20.13 -14.60 -34.59
N THR A 17 -21.21 -15.33 -34.69
CA THR A 17 -21.69 -16.19 -33.59
C THR A 17 -20.68 -17.26 -33.23
N LEU A 18 -20.11 -17.94 -34.22
CA LEU A 18 -19.05 -18.94 -34.00
C LEU A 18 -17.81 -18.31 -33.38
N ASN A 19 -17.36 -17.17 -33.88
CA ASN A 19 -16.23 -16.45 -33.31
C ASN A 19 -16.47 -16.04 -31.86
N TYR A 20 -17.67 -15.61 -31.53
CA TYR A 20 -18.05 -15.26 -30.16
C TYR A 20 -17.97 -16.48 -29.23
N PHE A 21 -18.48 -17.63 -29.64
CA PHE A 21 -18.39 -18.86 -28.85
C PHE A 21 -16.96 -19.35 -28.69
N ASP A 22 -16.13 -19.24 -29.73
CA ASP A 22 -14.72 -19.58 -29.66
C ASP A 22 -13.98 -18.70 -28.65
N GLU A 23 -14.28 -17.39 -28.66
CA GLU A 23 -13.71 -16.45 -27.69
C GLU A 23 -14.15 -16.75 -26.25
N LEU A 24 -15.43 -17.06 -26.01
CA LEU A 24 -15.93 -17.49 -24.71
C LEU A 24 -15.22 -18.77 -24.22
N ASN A 25 -15.01 -19.74 -25.09
CA ASN A 25 -14.30 -20.96 -24.74
C ASN A 25 -12.84 -20.70 -24.38
N ARG A 26 -12.16 -19.82 -25.10
CA ARG A 26 -10.78 -19.38 -24.77
C ARG A 26 -10.71 -18.67 -23.41
N GLN A 27 -11.70 -17.82 -23.10
CA GLN A 27 -11.78 -17.18 -21.79
C GLN A 27 -11.98 -18.19 -20.68
N ARG A 28 -12.87 -19.16 -20.86
CA ARG A 28 -13.12 -20.24 -19.88
C ARG A 28 -11.88 -21.09 -19.61
N GLU A 29 -11.05 -21.31 -20.61
CA GLU A 29 -9.79 -22.06 -20.46
C GLU A 29 -8.73 -21.28 -19.68
N ARG A 30 -8.75 -19.95 -19.76
CA ARG A 30 -7.78 -19.05 -19.12
C ARG A 30 -8.22 -18.56 -17.75
N GLU A 31 -9.51 -18.43 -17.52
CA GLU A 31 -10.10 -17.85 -16.31
C GLU A 31 -10.71 -18.95 -15.45
N VAL A 32 -10.43 -18.89 -14.18
CA VAL A 32 -11.04 -19.77 -13.16
C VAL A 32 -11.72 -18.90 -12.13
N ILE A 33 -12.96 -19.25 -11.76
CA ILE A 33 -13.69 -18.57 -10.71
C ILE A 33 -13.06 -18.87 -9.36
N PHE A 34 -12.91 -17.89 -8.47
CA PHE A 34 -12.31 -18.06 -7.14
C PHE A 34 -12.91 -19.21 -6.32
N SER A 35 -14.23 -19.44 -6.44
CA SER A 35 -14.91 -20.55 -5.76
C SER A 35 -14.50 -21.94 -6.25
N GLU A 36 -13.95 -22.06 -7.46
CA GLU A 36 -13.50 -23.29 -8.05
C GLU A 36 -12.01 -23.58 -7.80
N LEU A 37 -11.27 -22.57 -7.29
CA LEU A 37 -9.87 -22.73 -6.93
C LEU A 37 -9.73 -23.61 -5.67
N LEU A 38 -8.78 -24.51 -5.71
CA LEU A 38 -8.39 -25.29 -4.54
C LEU A 38 -7.66 -24.38 -3.55
N GLN A 39 -7.78 -24.67 -2.25
CA GLN A 39 -7.12 -23.90 -1.19
C GLN A 39 -5.61 -23.76 -1.44
N LYS A 40 -4.99 -24.80 -1.98
CA LYS A 40 -3.58 -24.77 -2.36
C LYS A 40 -3.24 -23.70 -3.40
N ASP A 41 -4.12 -23.52 -4.40
CA ASP A 41 -3.93 -22.48 -5.42
C ASP A 41 -4.18 -21.08 -4.86
N LEU A 42 -5.15 -20.93 -3.95
CA LEU A 42 -5.39 -19.70 -3.22
C LEU A 42 -4.19 -19.29 -2.36
N ASP A 43 -3.55 -20.26 -1.70
CA ASP A 43 -2.35 -20.01 -0.89
C ASP A 43 -1.16 -19.53 -1.73
N THR A 44 -1.07 -19.96 -3.00
CA THR A 44 -0.02 -19.47 -3.93
C THR A 44 -0.27 -18.04 -4.42
N LEU A 45 -1.52 -17.61 -4.45
CA LEU A 45 -1.90 -16.24 -4.82
C LEU A 45 -1.70 -15.25 -3.67
N TYR A 46 -1.51 -15.75 -2.45
CA TYR A 46 -1.25 -14.93 -1.28
C TYR A 46 0.16 -14.35 -1.39
N CYS A 47 0.24 -13.06 -1.57
CA CYS A 47 1.47 -12.30 -1.46
C CYS A 47 1.38 -11.46 -0.19
N CYS A 48 2.28 -11.68 0.75
CA CYS A 48 2.47 -10.73 1.84
C CYS A 48 3.00 -9.44 1.22
N ASP A 49 2.21 -8.39 1.24
CA ASP A 49 2.72 -7.07 0.92
C ASP A 49 3.79 -6.73 1.95
N ASP A 50 5.03 -6.54 1.50
CA ASP A 50 6.13 -6.05 2.34
C ASP A 50 5.82 -4.67 2.97
N TYR A 51 4.74 -4.04 2.51
CA TYR A 51 4.20 -2.78 3.06
C TYR A 51 3.67 -2.91 4.49
N ASP A 52 3.32 -4.12 4.93
CA ASP A 52 2.83 -4.34 6.31
C ASP A 52 3.98 -4.50 7.33
N MET A 53 5.22 -4.58 6.86
CA MET A 53 6.42 -4.63 7.72
C MET A 53 6.81 -3.22 8.18
N ALA A 54 5.95 -2.62 8.99
CA ALA A 54 6.25 -1.34 9.63
C ALA A 54 6.77 -1.56 11.05
N ASP A 55 7.84 -0.87 11.41
CA ASP A 55 8.26 -0.76 12.80
C ASP A 55 7.37 0.26 13.52
N TYR A 56 6.87 -0.13 14.67
CA TYR A 56 6.01 0.72 15.49
C TYR A 56 6.79 1.35 16.64
N PHE A 57 6.73 2.66 16.71
CA PHE A 57 7.30 3.43 17.82
C PHE A 57 6.18 4.01 18.69
N THR A 58 6.29 3.84 20.00
CA THR A 58 5.30 4.38 20.93
C THR A 58 5.71 5.79 21.36
N VAL A 59 4.84 6.77 21.11
CA VAL A 59 5.02 8.17 21.51
C VAL A 59 3.74 8.64 22.18
N MET A 60 3.82 9.08 23.42
CA MET A 60 2.67 9.55 24.21
C MET A 60 1.46 8.60 24.20
N GLY A 61 1.72 7.29 24.25
CA GLY A 61 0.67 6.26 24.21
C GLY A 61 0.08 5.99 22.82
N ARG A 62 0.59 6.64 21.77
CA ARG A 62 0.22 6.37 20.39
C ARG A 62 1.31 5.59 19.69
N GLN A 63 0.91 4.64 18.87
CA GLN A 63 1.83 3.89 18.02
C GLN A 63 1.98 4.59 16.67
N VAL A 64 3.21 4.89 16.31
CA VAL A 64 3.57 5.52 15.04
C VAL A 64 4.22 4.49 14.14
N PRO A 65 3.61 4.15 12.98
CA PRO A 65 4.20 3.21 12.04
C PRO A 65 5.28 3.89 11.20
N VAL A 66 6.46 3.30 11.13
CA VAL A 66 7.56 3.71 10.26
C VAL A 66 7.82 2.59 9.26
N ARG A 67 7.54 2.86 8.00
CA ARG A 67 7.65 1.87 6.92
C ARG A 67 9.04 1.77 6.30
N ASP A 68 9.80 2.85 6.38
CA ASP A 68 11.15 2.90 5.82
C ASP A 68 12.15 2.27 6.79
N GLU A 69 12.83 1.22 6.34
CA GLU A 69 13.81 0.48 7.14
C GLU A 69 15.00 1.36 7.57
N TRP A 70 15.48 2.21 6.69
CA TRP A 70 16.60 3.12 6.97
C TRP A 70 16.25 4.13 8.04
N ILE A 71 15.05 4.72 7.94
CA ILE A 71 14.54 5.67 8.94
C ILE A 71 14.33 4.96 10.26
N SER A 72 13.76 3.75 10.25
CA SER A 72 13.56 2.95 11.45
C SER A 72 14.86 2.64 12.16
N MET A 73 15.90 2.21 11.43
CA MET A 73 17.22 1.96 12.01
C MET A 73 17.87 3.22 12.58
N ALA A 74 17.74 4.35 11.88
CA ALA A 74 18.24 5.64 12.36
C ALA A 74 17.54 6.05 13.65
N LEU A 75 16.22 5.91 13.72
CA LEU A 75 15.43 6.20 14.92
C LEU A 75 15.80 5.32 16.10
N LYS A 76 16.08 4.05 15.86
CA LYS A 76 16.54 3.11 16.92
C LYS A 76 17.89 3.51 17.53
N LYS A 77 18.74 4.16 16.75
CA LYS A 77 20.06 4.66 17.22
C LYS A 77 19.95 5.93 18.06
N LEU A 78 18.88 6.69 17.94
CA LEU A 78 18.68 7.92 18.68
C LEU A 78 18.27 7.64 20.13
N PRO A 79 18.70 8.51 21.09
CA PRO A 79 18.19 8.49 22.46
C PRO A 79 16.66 8.67 22.49
N VAL A 80 15.99 8.09 23.48
CA VAL A 80 14.52 8.08 23.57
C VAL A 80 13.92 9.49 23.43
N LYS A 81 14.46 10.48 24.15
CA LYS A 81 13.97 11.87 24.10
C LYS A 81 14.05 12.48 22.70
N LYS A 82 15.18 12.31 22.03
CA LYS A 82 15.38 12.82 20.67
C LYS A 82 14.48 12.12 19.66
N ARG A 83 14.34 10.81 19.80
CA ARG A 83 13.42 10.00 18.98
C ARG A 83 11.98 10.48 19.11
N GLU A 84 11.49 10.70 20.32
CA GLU A 84 10.14 11.19 20.57
C GLU A 84 9.91 12.56 19.90
N ILE A 85 10.86 13.48 20.02
CA ILE A 85 10.76 14.80 19.39
C ILE A 85 10.67 14.69 17.87
N ILE A 86 11.52 13.88 17.25
CA ILE A 86 11.50 13.67 15.80
C ILE A 86 10.19 13.03 15.34
N LEU A 87 9.69 12.03 16.06
CA LEU A 87 8.42 11.38 15.74
C LEU A 87 7.24 12.34 15.86
N MET A 88 7.21 13.18 16.88
CA MET A 88 6.17 14.19 17.04
C MET A 88 6.20 15.24 15.94
N LEU A 89 7.40 15.70 15.53
CA LEU A 89 7.54 16.70 14.48
C LEU A 89 7.12 16.21 13.10
N TYR A 90 7.62 15.06 12.70
CA TYR A 90 7.50 14.59 11.31
C TYR A 90 6.34 13.61 11.08
N PHE A 91 6.00 12.80 12.06
CA PHE A 91 4.95 11.77 11.91
C PHE A 91 3.61 12.20 12.51
N LEU A 92 3.61 13.00 13.57
CA LEU A 92 2.38 13.53 14.18
C LEU A 92 2.08 14.97 13.77
N ASP A 93 2.89 15.57 12.90
CA ASP A 93 2.74 16.93 12.39
C ASP A 93 2.55 18.01 13.49
N MET A 94 3.19 17.80 14.63
CA MET A 94 3.14 18.74 15.75
C MET A 94 4.16 19.86 15.56
N THR A 95 3.79 21.07 15.98
CA THR A 95 4.72 22.20 15.98
C THR A 95 5.70 22.10 17.16
N GLU A 96 6.87 22.73 17.03
CA GLU A 96 7.88 22.76 18.10
C GLU A 96 7.32 23.33 19.41
N LYS A 97 6.39 24.27 19.29
CA LYS A 97 5.70 24.88 20.44
C LYS A 97 4.79 23.88 21.16
N GLU A 98 3.99 23.14 20.40
CA GLU A 98 3.11 22.11 20.95
C GLU A 98 3.90 20.98 21.61
N ILE A 99 5.02 20.56 21.01
CA ILE A 99 5.92 19.56 21.58
C ILE A 99 6.53 20.07 22.89
N ALA A 100 6.95 21.33 22.93
CA ALA A 100 7.49 21.97 24.14
C ALA A 100 6.47 21.95 25.28
N GLU A 101 5.21 22.27 24.99
CA GLU A 101 4.11 22.22 25.96
C GLU A 101 3.85 20.77 26.45
N CYS A 102 3.83 19.81 25.55
CA CYS A 102 3.62 18.39 25.88
C CYS A 102 4.73 17.80 26.76
N LEU A 103 5.97 18.13 26.45
CA LEU A 103 7.15 17.62 27.17
C LEU A 103 7.56 18.49 28.34
N LYS A 104 6.88 19.63 28.55
CA LYS A 104 7.22 20.63 29.56
C LYS A 104 8.65 21.14 29.43
N LEU A 105 9.09 21.37 28.21
CA LEU A 105 10.40 21.88 27.84
C LEU A 105 10.28 23.25 27.17
N VAL A 106 11.39 23.98 27.09
CA VAL A 106 11.44 25.24 26.33
C VAL A 106 11.56 24.94 24.84
N GLN A 107 10.90 25.75 24.00
CA GLN A 107 10.93 25.61 22.55
C GLN A 107 12.37 25.60 21.99
N SER A 108 13.28 26.41 22.52
CA SER A 108 14.69 26.40 22.11
C SER A 108 15.39 25.07 22.34
N THR A 109 15.03 24.34 23.40
CA THR A 109 15.53 23.03 23.71
C THR A 109 15.04 22.00 22.67
N ILE A 110 13.78 22.10 22.26
CA ILE A 110 13.20 21.26 21.20
C ILE A 110 13.93 21.50 19.87
N HIS A 111 14.14 22.76 19.53
CA HIS A 111 14.88 23.14 18.32
C HIS A 111 16.31 22.59 18.32
N TYR A 112 17.01 22.72 19.44
CA TYR A 112 18.36 22.15 19.61
C TYR A 112 18.37 20.62 19.42
N HIS A 113 17.46 19.91 20.06
CA HIS A 113 17.38 18.45 19.92
C HIS A 113 17.02 18.01 18.52
N LYS A 114 16.17 18.76 17.81
CA LYS A 114 15.85 18.53 16.40
C LYS A 114 17.10 18.65 15.53
N ASP A 115 17.81 19.76 15.62
CA ASP A 115 19.01 20.01 14.80
C ASP A 115 20.12 19.00 15.08
N ASP A 116 20.34 18.68 16.36
CA ASP A 116 21.33 17.69 16.75
C ASP A 116 20.98 16.27 16.27
N SER A 117 19.70 15.91 16.26
CA SER A 117 19.22 14.63 15.74
C SER A 117 19.37 14.52 14.23
N LEU A 118 19.16 15.61 13.49
CA LEU A 118 19.28 15.63 12.03
C LEU A 118 20.73 15.65 11.54
N ARG A 119 21.69 16.03 12.39
CA ARG A 119 23.13 15.97 12.06
C ARG A 119 23.74 14.58 12.17
N LEU A 120 23.07 13.68 12.83
CA LEU A 120 23.48 12.29 12.93
C LEU A 120 23.05 11.52 11.68
#